data_d6e2383e9e4e9cee498f042b71c909dc
#
_entry.id   d6e2383e9e4e9cee498f042b71c909dc
#
_cell.length_a   1.000
_cell.length_b   1.000
_cell.length_c   1.000
_cell.angle_alpha   90.00
_cell.angle_beta   90.00
_cell.angle_gamma   90.00
#
_symmetry.space_group_name_H-M   'P 1'
#
loop_
_entity.id
_entity.type
_entity.pdbx_description
1 polymer ?
#
loop_
_entity_poly.entity_id
_entity_poly.type
_entity_poly.pdbx_seq_one_letter_code
_entity_poly.pdbx_strand_id
1 'polypeptide(L)' 'MTREDAYNYALSEKNKCEKKLERVLQKPNHKDEEVNNIQKQIDFYNFVLDSTKIIEYINNI' A
#
# COMPACT_ATOMS: atom_id res chain seq x y z
N MET A 1 -4.76 -7.25 -17.36
CA MET A 1 -3.83 -6.51 -16.49
C MET A 1 -2.52 -7.28 -16.40
N THR A 2 -1.41 -6.64 -16.73
CA THR A 2 -0.08 -7.24 -16.60
C THR A 2 0.40 -7.15 -15.16
N ARG A 3 1.48 -7.88 -14.82
CA ARG A 3 2.10 -7.78 -13.50
C ARG A 3 2.65 -6.37 -13.25
N GLU A 4 3.20 -5.75 -14.28
CA GLU A 4 3.67 -4.38 -14.19
C GLU A 4 2.53 -3.41 -13.87
N ASP A 5 1.37 -3.58 -14.51
CA ASP A 5 0.19 -2.77 -14.23
C ASP A 5 -0.29 -2.95 -12.79
N ALA A 6 -0.31 -4.20 -12.31
CA ALA A 6 -0.71 -4.50 -10.95
C ALA A 6 0.27 -3.87 -9.93
N TYR A 7 1.58 -3.94 -10.21
CA TYR A 7 2.60 -3.32 -9.37
C TYR A 7 2.42 -1.80 -9.32
N ASN A 8 2.27 -1.18 -10.48
CA ASN A 8 2.10 0.28 -10.56
C ASN A 8 0.82 0.74 -9.87
N TYR A 9 -0.27 -0.03 -10.01
CA TYR A 9 -1.52 0.27 -9.32
C TYR A 9 -1.34 0.20 -7.81
N ALA A 10 -0.75 -0.88 -7.30
CA ALA A 10 -0.53 -1.05 -5.86
C ALA A 10 0.37 0.06 -5.30
N LEU A 11 1.44 0.42 -6.03
CA LEU A 11 2.34 1.49 -5.62
C LEU A 11 1.62 2.84 -5.54
N SER A 12 0.80 3.15 -6.55
CA SER A 12 0.02 4.39 -6.59
C SER A 12 -0.96 4.46 -5.42
N GLU A 13 -1.70 3.38 -5.17
CA GLU A 13 -2.67 3.32 -4.07
C GLU A 13 -1.99 3.38 -2.70
N LYS A 14 -0.84 2.72 -2.55
CA LYS A 14 -0.05 2.79 -1.32
C LYS A 14 0.37 4.24 -1.05
N ASN A 15 0.86 4.94 -2.06
CA ASN A 15 1.28 6.34 -1.91
C ASN A 15 0.11 7.24 -1.49
N LYS A 16 -1.08 7.02 -2.06
CA LYS A 16 -2.30 7.74 -1.67
C LYS A 16 -2.66 7.48 -0.22
N CYS A 17 -2.56 6.23 0.22
CA CYS A 17 -2.86 5.85 1.60
C CYS A 17 -1.85 6.47 2.57
N GLU A 18 -0.57 6.50 2.22
CA GLU A 18 0.46 7.13 3.05
C GLU A 18 0.20 8.62 3.24
N LYS A 19 -0.19 9.33 2.16
CA LYS A 19 -0.54 10.75 2.23
C LYS A 19 -1.78 10.98 3.08
N LYS A 20 -2.77 10.10 2.96
CA LYS A 20 -3.99 10.17 3.75
C LYS A 20 -3.69 9.95 5.23
N LEU A 21 -2.84 8.97 5.55
CA LEU A 21 -2.42 8.68 6.92
C LEU A 21 -1.71 9.89 7.52
N GLU A 22 -0.79 10.49 6.78
CA GLU A 22 -0.07 11.68 7.21
C GLU A 22 -1.02 12.81 7.58
N ARG A 23 -2.03 13.06 6.71
CA ARG A 23 -3.03 14.10 6.98
C ARG A 23 -3.88 13.80 8.22
N VAL A 24 -4.26 12.54 8.40
CA VAL A 24 -5.05 12.11 9.55
C VAL A 24 -4.25 12.30 10.85
N LEU A 25 -2.97 11.91 10.85
CA LEU A 25 -2.12 12.04 12.01
C LEU A 25 -1.86 13.50 12.42
N GLN A 26 -1.96 14.44 11.47
CA GLN A 26 -1.82 15.87 11.75
C GLN A 26 -3.04 16.47 12.46
N LYS A 27 -4.18 15.80 12.43
CA LYS A 27 -5.40 16.27 13.08
C LYS A 27 -5.32 15.97 14.58
N PRO A 28 -5.60 16.95 15.46
CA PRO A 28 -5.50 16.74 16.92
C PRO A 28 -6.52 15.76 17.46
N ASN A 29 -7.64 15.53 16.76
CA ASN A 29 -8.73 14.68 17.21
C ASN A 29 -8.90 13.41 16.36
N HIS A 30 -7.83 12.94 15.71
CA HIS A 30 -7.92 11.72 14.91
C HIS A 30 -8.23 10.51 15.81
N LYS A 31 -8.97 9.55 15.25
CA LYS A 31 -9.34 8.32 15.95
C LYS A 31 -8.34 7.21 15.62
N ASP A 32 -8.01 6.40 16.61
CA ASP A 32 -7.12 5.25 16.43
C ASP A 32 -7.68 4.27 15.40
N GLU A 33 -9.00 4.09 15.36
CA GLU A 33 -9.66 3.23 14.39
C GLU A 33 -9.38 3.69 12.96
N GLU A 34 -9.45 5.00 12.71
CA GLU A 34 -9.18 5.55 11.38
C GLU A 34 -7.73 5.30 10.98
N VAL A 35 -6.79 5.55 11.89
CA VAL A 35 -5.37 5.28 11.65
C VAL A 35 -5.13 3.81 11.36
N ASN A 36 -5.73 2.92 12.16
CA ASN A 36 -5.57 1.47 11.97
C ASN A 36 -6.13 1.00 10.64
N ASN A 37 -7.27 1.53 10.19
CA ASN A 37 -7.87 1.18 8.92
C ASN A 37 -6.97 1.57 7.74
N ILE A 38 -6.39 2.76 7.79
CA ILE A 38 -5.47 3.22 6.75
C ILE A 38 -4.19 2.37 6.77
N GLN A 39 -3.67 2.07 7.95
CA GLN A 39 -2.47 1.24 8.08
C GLN A 39 -2.69 -0.17 7.53
N LYS A 40 -3.87 -0.76 7.74
CA LYS A 40 -4.22 -2.06 7.16
C LYS A 40 -4.20 -2.01 5.64
N GLN A 41 -4.68 -0.93 5.03
CA GLN A 41 -4.64 -0.76 3.58
C GLN A 41 -3.20 -0.67 3.07
N ILE A 42 -2.35 0.08 3.77
CA ILE A 42 -0.92 0.19 3.42
C ILE A 42 -0.26 -1.19 3.51
N ASP A 43 -0.52 -1.94 4.57
CA ASP A 43 0.02 -3.27 4.76
C ASP A 43 -0.42 -4.23 3.65
N PHE A 44 -1.68 -4.13 3.22
CA PHE A 44 -2.20 -4.93 2.11
C PHE A 44 -1.45 -4.62 0.81
N TYR A 45 -1.25 -3.34 0.50
CA TYR A 45 -0.53 -2.95 -0.72
C TYR A 45 0.93 -3.35 -0.66
N ASN A 46 1.56 -3.28 0.51
CA ASN A 46 2.93 -3.77 0.70
C ASN A 46 3.02 -5.27 0.41
N PHE A 47 2.04 -6.03 0.88
CA PHE A 47 1.96 -7.47 0.60
C PHE A 47 1.86 -7.73 -0.91
N VAL A 48 1.02 -6.98 -1.62
CA VAL A 48 0.86 -7.11 -3.06
C VAL A 48 2.18 -6.79 -3.78
N LEU A 49 2.86 -5.72 -3.37
CA LEU A 49 4.13 -5.31 -3.98
C LEU A 49 5.21 -6.38 -3.77
N ASP A 50 5.30 -6.92 -2.57
CA ASP A 50 6.28 -7.97 -2.24
C ASP A 50 5.99 -9.25 -3.02
N SER A 51 4.72 -9.64 -3.13
CA SER A 51 4.30 -10.81 -3.90
C SER A 51 4.65 -10.68 -5.37
N THR A 52 4.46 -9.48 -5.94
CA THR A 52 4.81 -9.20 -7.34
C THR A 52 6.31 -9.35 -7.57
N LYS A 53 7.13 -8.84 -6.66
CA LYS A 53 8.59 -8.99 -6.72
C LYS A 53 9.03 -10.45 -6.67
N ILE A 54 8.43 -11.23 -5.80
CA ILE A 54 8.73 -12.65 -5.65
C ILE A 54 8.40 -13.40 -6.96
N ILE A 55 7.25 -13.11 -7.55
CA ILE A 55 6.83 -13.73 -8.82
C ILE A 55 7.81 -13.39 -9.93
N GLU A 56 8.23 -12.13 -10.03
CA GLU A 56 9.23 -11.71 -11.02
C GLU A 56 10.56 -12.44 -10.82
N TYR A 57 11.02 -12.54 -9.59
CA TYR A 57 12.25 -13.26 -9.26
C TYR A 57 12.18 -14.73 -9.69
N ILE A 58 11.08 -15.41 -9.38
CA ILE A 58 10.88 -16.80 -9.75
C ILE A 58 10.88 -16.97 -11.28
N ASN A 59 10.24 -16.06 -12.01
CA ASN A 59 10.13 -16.14 -13.47
C ASN A 59 11.45 -15.85 -14.18
N ASN A 60 12.38 -15.18 -13.54
CA ASN A 60 13.70 -14.84 -14.11
C ASN A 60 14.78 -15.89 -13.79
N ILE A 61 14.45 -16.89 -13.01
CA ILE A 61 15.32 -18.04 -12.76
C ILE A 61 15.12 -19.10 -13.85
#